data_0dc461e5b559e0a262e555265d0f922d
#
_entry.id   0dc461e5b559e0a262e555265d0f922d
#
_cell.length_a   1.000
_cell.length_b   1.000
_cell.length_c   1.000
_cell.angle_alpha   90.00
_cell.angle_beta   90.00
_cell.angle_gamma   90.00
#
_symmetry.space_group_name_H-M   'P 1'
#
loop_
_entity.id
_entity.type
_entity.pdbx_description
1 polymer ?
#
loop_
_entity_poly.entity_id
_entity_poly.type
_entity_poly.pdbx_seq_one_letter_code
_entity_poly.pdbx_strand_id
1 'polypeptide(L)'
;HVATGKPIVYTSGDSVFQIACHEDVVPVESLYEMCETARHILTGKNAVARVIARPFVGENGNYKRTPNRRDFSLKPSEDNILCRVRDKGLDVIGVGKIHDIFAGVGLTESKHTNDNQDGMDVTLDYMKQDNKGIIYTNLVEFDSTWGHRRDYKGYARGLEEFDDRLAQVLDTMKDTDMLVITADHGLSLIHISEPTRHSLIS
;
A
#
# COMPACT_ATOMS: atom_id res chain seq x y z
N HIS A 1 -18.74 8.73 -22.10
CA HIS A 1 -19.19 9.11 -20.77
C HIS A 1 -19.94 10.45 -20.77
N VAL A 2 -19.33 11.53 -21.21
CA VAL A 2 -19.95 12.88 -21.17
C VAL A 2 -21.29 12.91 -21.93
N ALA A 3 -21.38 12.25 -23.09
CA ALA A 3 -22.61 12.20 -23.90
C ALA A 3 -23.66 11.21 -23.36
N THR A 4 -23.29 10.23 -22.56
CA THR A 4 -24.18 9.12 -22.18
C THR A 4 -24.49 9.03 -20.69
N GLY A 5 -23.78 9.75 -19.86
CA GLY A 5 -23.82 9.62 -18.40
C GLY A 5 -23.24 8.31 -17.84
N LYS A 6 -22.87 7.37 -18.70
CA LYS A 6 -22.38 6.05 -18.24
C LYS A 6 -20.97 6.17 -17.67
N PRO A 7 -20.63 5.57 -16.51
CA PRO A 7 -19.29 5.57 -15.96
C PRO A 7 -18.30 4.85 -16.88
N ILE A 8 -17.03 5.22 -16.80
CA ILE A 8 -15.94 4.53 -17.48
C ILE A 8 -15.37 3.52 -16.49
N VAL A 9 -15.42 2.23 -16.85
CA VAL A 9 -14.91 1.14 -16.00
C VAL A 9 -13.71 0.49 -16.68
N TYR A 10 -12.64 0.29 -15.92
CA TYR A 10 -11.44 -0.38 -16.42
C TYR A 10 -10.66 -1.07 -15.27
N THR A 11 -9.82 -2.01 -15.63
CA THR A 11 -8.99 -2.78 -14.71
C THR A 11 -7.51 -2.57 -15.03
N SER A 12 -6.64 -2.89 -14.09
CA SER A 12 -5.19 -2.94 -14.28
C SER A 12 -4.60 -4.22 -13.68
N GLY A 13 -3.38 -4.57 -14.12
CA GLY A 13 -2.74 -5.83 -13.77
C GLY A 13 -2.41 -6.02 -12.29
N ASP A 14 -2.45 -4.96 -11.51
CA ASP A 14 -2.20 -4.91 -10.07
C ASP A 14 -3.46 -5.15 -9.21
N SER A 15 -4.40 -5.92 -9.73
CA SER A 15 -5.65 -6.28 -9.03
C SER A 15 -6.50 -5.06 -8.63
N VAL A 16 -6.67 -4.12 -9.56
CA VAL A 16 -7.43 -2.89 -9.34
C VAL A 16 -8.63 -2.82 -10.30
N PHE A 17 -9.79 -2.47 -9.75
CA PHE A 17 -11.00 -2.12 -10.49
C PHE A 17 -11.25 -0.62 -10.35
N GLN A 18 -11.36 0.10 -11.44
CA GLN A 18 -11.41 1.55 -11.45
C GLN A 18 -12.68 2.06 -12.11
N ILE A 19 -13.32 3.05 -11.51
CA ILE A 19 -14.48 3.74 -12.06
C ILE A 19 -14.12 5.22 -12.22
N ALA A 20 -14.18 5.73 -13.45
CA ALA A 20 -13.90 7.13 -13.74
C ALA A 20 -15.16 7.85 -14.21
N CYS A 21 -15.42 9.03 -13.63
CA CYS A 21 -16.53 9.90 -14.00
C CYS A 21 -16.08 11.35 -14.04
N HIS A 22 -16.70 12.12 -14.95
CA HIS A 22 -16.59 13.58 -14.97
C HIS A 22 -17.47 14.15 -13.87
N GLU A 23 -16.94 15.05 -13.05
CA GLU A 23 -17.65 15.57 -11.86
C GLU A 23 -18.92 16.35 -12.20
N ASP A 24 -18.97 17.01 -13.36
CA ASP A 24 -20.16 17.72 -13.82
C ASP A 24 -21.24 16.79 -14.41
N VAL A 25 -20.92 15.51 -14.66
CA VAL A 25 -21.85 14.53 -15.24
C VAL A 25 -22.37 13.56 -14.18
N VAL A 26 -21.48 13.14 -13.28
CA VAL A 26 -21.78 12.27 -12.14
C VAL A 26 -21.15 12.91 -10.90
N PRO A 27 -21.97 13.33 -9.92
CA PRO A 27 -21.47 13.85 -8.66
C PRO A 27 -20.49 12.89 -7.98
N VAL A 28 -19.49 13.45 -7.29
CA VAL A 28 -18.44 12.66 -6.63
C VAL A 28 -19.01 11.64 -5.64
N GLU A 29 -20.03 12.02 -4.89
CA GLU A 29 -20.74 11.15 -3.95
C GLU A 29 -21.36 9.94 -4.65
N SER A 30 -22.00 10.15 -5.79
CA SER A 30 -22.58 9.06 -6.59
C SER A 30 -21.51 8.14 -7.16
N LEU A 31 -20.35 8.67 -7.53
CA LEU A 31 -19.19 7.86 -7.93
C LEU A 31 -18.68 7.01 -6.75
N TYR A 32 -18.65 7.55 -5.54
CA TYR A 32 -18.26 6.78 -4.35
C TYR A 32 -19.26 5.65 -4.06
N GLU A 33 -20.56 5.90 -4.15
CA GLU A 33 -21.59 4.87 -3.99
C GLU A 33 -21.45 3.73 -5.02
N MET A 34 -21.14 4.06 -6.27
CA MET A 34 -20.82 3.06 -7.30
C MET A 34 -19.59 2.23 -6.93
N CYS A 35 -18.54 2.87 -6.41
CA CYS A 35 -17.33 2.17 -5.98
C CYS A 35 -17.58 1.28 -4.75
N GLU A 36 -18.39 1.71 -3.80
CA GLU A 36 -18.81 0.89 -2.65
C GLU A 36 -19.62 -0.32 -3.10
N THR A 37 -20.56 -0.13 -4.01
CA THR A 37 -21.32 -1.22 -4.61
C THR A 37 -20.41 -2.23 -5.31
N ALA A 38 -19.47 -1.74 -6.12
CA ALA A 38 -18.47 -2.59 -6.78
C ALA A 38 -17.59 -3.32 -5.75
N ARG A 39 -17.19 -2.67 -4.64
CA ARG A 39 -16.41 -3.28 -3.56
C ARG A 39 -17.17 -4.45 -2.91
N HIS A 40 -18.48 -4.32 -2.71
CA HIS A 40 -19.29 -5.39 -2.15
C HIS A 40 -19.47 -6.60 -3.11
N ILE A 41 -19.51 -6.33 -4.42
CA ILE A 41 -19.62 -7.39 -5.43
C ILE A 41 -18.31 -8.12 -5.65
N LEU A 42 -17.20 -7.39 -5.67
CA LEU A 42 -15.86 -7.90 -6.01
C LEU A 42 -15.17 -8.53 -4.77
N THR A 43 -15.73 -9.66 -4.32
CA THR A 43 -15.27 -10.42 -3.15
C THR A 43 -15.04 -11.90 -3.52
N GLY A 44 -14.49 -12.69 -2.61
CA GLY A 44 -14.22 -14.12 -2.81
C GLY A 44 -13.31 -14.36 -4.02
N LYS A 45 -13.72 -15.26 -4.92
CA LYS A 45 -12.93 -15.61 -6.12
C LYS A 45 -12.80 -14.48 -7.15
N ASN A 46 -13.63 -13.46 -7.05
CA ASN A 46 -13.61 -12.28 -7.92
C ASN A 46 -13.04 -11.06 -7.17
N ALA A 47 -12.43 -11.26 -6.01
CA ALA A 47 -11.88 -10.17 -5.22
C ALA A 47 -10.78 -9.42 -5.99
N VAL A 48 -10.82 -8.10 -5.87
CA VAL A 48 -9.72 -7.22 -6.31
C VAL A 48 -9.15 -6.51 -5.09
N ALA A 49 -7.87 -6.20 -5.12
CA ALA A 49 -7.22 -5.55 -3.99
C ALA A 49 -7.83 -4.17 -3.71
N ARG A 50 -8.16 -3.42 -4.74
CA ARG A 50 -8.75 -2.07 -4.61
C ARG A 50 -9.82 -1.81 -5.66
N VAL A 51 -10.88 -1.13 -5.25
CA VAL A 51 -11.79 -0.40 -6.14
C VAL A 51 -11.44 1.08 -6.01
N ILE A 52 -11.22 1.79 -7.11
CA ILE A 52 -10.75 3.17 -7.08
C ILE A 52 -11.75 4.07 -7.80
N ALA A 53 -12.22 5.11 -7.09
CA ALA A 53 -12.90 6.23 -7.69
C ALA A 53 -11.89 7.17 -8.37
N ARG A 54 -12.10 7.46 -9.67
CA ARG A 54 -11.24 8.30 -10.50
C ARG A 54 -12.02 9.47 -11.08
N PRO A 55 -12.41 10.45 -10.26
CA PRO A 55 -13.08 11.64 -10.77
C PRO A 55 -12.14 12.48 -11.60
N PHE A 56 -12.69 13.16 -12.59
CA PHE A 56 -11.97 14.05 -13.49
C PHE A 56 -12.86 15.22 -13.94
N VAL A 57 -12.23 16.27 -14.42
CA VAL A 57 -12.85 17.47 -15.01
C VAL A 57 -12.19 17.82 -16.33
N GLY A 58 -12.80 18.73 -17.08
CA GLY A 58 -12.26 19.26 -18.33
C GLY A 58 -13.13 18.93 -19.55
N GLU A 59 -12.76 19.44 -20.70
CA GLU A 59 -13.52 19.31 -21.94
C GLU A 59 -12.61 19.18 -23.16
N ASN A 60 -13.17 18.73 -24.27
CA ASN A 60 -12.53 18.77 -25.60
C ASN A 60 -11.14 18.09 -25.64
N GLY A 61 -10.97 16.98 -24.90
CA GLY A 61 -9.71 16.24 -24.86
C GLY A 61 -8.72 16.72 -23.80
N ASN A 62 -8.97 17.86 -23.14
CA ASN A 62 -8.15 18.40 -22.05
C ASN A 62 -8.70 17.97 -20.68
N TYR A 63 -8.71 16.67 -20.39
CA TYR A 63 -9.19 16.12 -19.12
C TYR A 63 -8.09 16.01 -18.08
N LYS A 64 -8.43 16.37 -16.82
CA LYS A 64 -7.52 16.31 -15.68
C LYS A 64 -8.18 15.57 -14.53
N ARG A 65 -7.44 14.67 -13.86
CA ARG A 65 -7.87 14.03 -12.62
C ARG A 65 -7.96 15.05 -11.50
N THR A 66 -8.98 14.92 -10.67
CA THR A 66 -9.15 15.77 -9.48
C THR A 66 -8.54 15.12 -8.25
N PRO A 67 -8.34 15.87 -7.16
CA PRO A 67 -7.88 15.31 -5.88
C PRO A 67 -8.93 14.43 -5.18
N ASN A 68 -10.19 14.41 -5.66
CA ASN A 68 -11.29 13.61 -5.10
C ASN A 68 -11.17 12.10 -5.42
N ARG A 69 -9.96 11.61 -5.69
CA ARG A 69 -9.68 10.19 -5.77
C ARG A 69 -9.94 9.54 -4.41
N ARG A 70 -10.62 8.38 -4.42
CA ARG A 70 -10.81 7.56 -3.22
C ARG A 70 -10.59 6.09 -3.54
N ASP A 71 -9.83 5.42 -2.70
CA ASP A 71 -9.53 4.00 -2.81
C ASP A 71 -10.38 3.22 -1.77
N PHE A 72 -11.09 2.19 -2.27
CA PHE A 72 -11.88 1.25 -1.48
C PHE A 72 -11.13 -0.08 -1.46
N SER A 73 -10.25 -0.23 -0.49
CA SER A 73 -9.41 -1.42 -0.34
C SER A 73 -10.20 -2.62 0.16
N LEU A 74 -9.81 -3.81 -0.26
CA LEU A 74 -10.27 -5.04 0.36
C LEU A 74 -9.63 -5.13 1.75
N LYS A 75 -10.46 -5.23 2.78
CA LYS A 75 -9.94 -5.49 4.11
C LYS A 75 -9.34 -6.90 4.17
N PRO A 76 -8.15 -7.07 4.73
CA PRO A 76 -7.60 -8.40 4.97
C PRO A 76 -8.56 -9.25 5.80
N SER A 77 -8.50 -10.58 5.61
CA SER A 77 -9.21 -11.51 6.49
C SER A 77 -8.75 -11.32 7.94
N GLU A 78 -9.68 -11.42 8.88
CA GLU A 78 -9.33 -11.45 10.31
C GLU A 78 -8.59 -12.75 10.71
N ASP A 79 -8.57 -13.76 9.84
CA ASP A 79 -7.74 -14.95 10.00
C ASP A 79 -6.33 -14.75 9.42
N ASN A 80 -5.66 -13.68 9.81
CA ASN A 80 -4.26 -13.41 9.47
C ASN A 80 -3.38 -13.47 10.72
N ILE A 81 -2.06 -13.51 10.53
CA ILE A 81 -1.11 -13.66 11.64
C ILE A 81 -1.18 -12.49 12.63
N LEU A 82 -1.42 -11.27 12.17
CA LEU A 82 -1.49 -10.08 13.03
C LEU A 82 -2.69 -10.19 13.98
N CYS A 83 -3.85 -10.61 13.46
CA CYS A 83 -5.02 -10.85 14.30
C CYS A 83 -4.76 -11.95 15.31
N ARG A 84 -4.12 -13.06 14.89
CA ARG A 84 -3.82 -14.19 15.81
C ARG A 84 -2.85 -13.79 16.93
N VAL A 85 -1.91 -12.90 16.67
CA VAL A 85 -0.98 -12.37 17.69
C VAL A 85 -1.73 -11.43 18.63
N ARG A 86 -2.49 -10.47 18.10
CA ARG A 86 -3.34 -9.55 18.88
C ARG A 86 -4.32 -10.32 19.79
N ASP A 87 -4.98 -11.34 19.26
CA ASP A 87 -6.00 -12.11 19.98
C ASP A 87 -5.43 -12.95 21.12
N LYS A 88 -4.09 -13.15 21.13
CA LYS A 88 -3.34 -13.68 22.28
C LYS A 88 -2.95 -12.62 23.31
N GLY A 89 -3.40 -11.39 23.14
CA GLY A 89 -3.08 -10.28 24.05
C GLY A 89 -1.66 -9.75 23.87
N LEU A 90 -1.05 -10.00 22.70
CA LEU A 90 0.27 -9.50 22.37
C LEU A 90 0.18 -8.23 21.50
N ASP A 91 1.25 -7.43 21.52
CA ASP A 91 1.33 -6.21 20.74
C ASP A 91 1.51 -6.49 19.25
N VAL A 92 0.84 -5.70 18.42
CA VAL A 92 1.02 -5.68 16.97
C VAL A 92 1.14 -4.23 16.53
N ILE A 93 2.36 -3.77 16.40
CA ILE A 93 2.69 -2.37 16.14
C ILE A 93 3.05 -2.22 14.68
N GLY A 94 2.29 -1.40 13.95
CA GLY A 94 2.53 -1.08 12.55
C GLY A 94 3.27 0.24 12.38
N VAL A 95 4.42 0.22 11.70
CA VAL A 95 5.23 1.42 11.41
C VAL A 95 5.23 1.70 9.91
N GLY A 96 5.09 2.95 9.52
CA GLY A 96 4.98 3.37 8.12
C GLY A 96 3.57 3.14 7.55
N LYS A 97 3.47 2.50 6.40
CA LYS A 97 2.18 2.23 5.71
C LYS A 97 1.47 0.95 6.16
N ILE A 98 1.94 0.27 7.17
CA ILE A 98 1.33 -1.01 7.61
C ILE A 98 -0.15 -0.84 7.96
N HIS A 99 -0.52 0.27 8.62
CA HIS A 99 -1.93 0.56 8.89
C HIS A 99 -2.77 0.61 7.61
N ASP A 100 -2.28 1.27 6.57
CA ASP A 100 -3.01 1.43 5.31
C ASP A 100 -3.09 0.10 4.54
N ILE A 101 -2.00 -0.67 4.53
CA ILE A 101 -1.91 -1.97 3.88
C ILE A 101 -2.91 -2.95 4.49
N PHE A 102 -3.00 -2.98 5.81
CA PHE A 102 -3.89 -3.89 6.54
C PHE A 102 -5.24 -3.25 6.91
N ALA A 103 -5.50 -1.99 6.51
CA ALA A 103 -6.69 -1.23 6.88
C ALA A 103 -6.95 -1.24 8.42
N GLY A 104 -5.88 -1.22 9.19
CA GLY A 104 -5.89 -1.32 10.65
C GLY A 104 -6.22 -2.70 11.21
N VAL A 105 -6.52 -3.70 10.36
CA VAL A 105 -6.91 -5.03 10.81
C VAL A 105 -5.75 -5.75 11.48
N GLY A 106 -5.94 -6.16 12.73
CA GLY A 106 -4.97 -6.91 13.52
C GLY A 106 -3.94 -6.06 14.24
N LEU A 107 -3.90 -4.74 14.05
CA LEU A 107 -2.98 -3.85 14.75
C LEU A 107 -3.52 -3.47 16.14
N THR A 108 -2.63 -3.40 17.13
CA THR A 108 -2.89 -2.80 18.45
C THR A 108 -2.51 -1.33 18.47
N GLU A 109 -1.46 -0.97 17.72
CA GLU A 109 -0.97 0.39 17.58
C GLU A 109 -0.38 0.62 16.19
N SER A 110 -0.34 1.88 15.74
CA SER A 110 0.33 2.22 14.48
C SER A 110 0.90 3.63 14.49
N LYS A 111 2.01 3.80 13.76
CA LYS A 111 2.68 5.09 13.59
C LYS A 111 3.01 5.31 12.11
N HIS A 112 2.43 6.34 11.53
CA HIS A 112 2.84 6.85 10.22
C HIS A 112 4.23 7.47 10.26
N THR A 113 4.97 7.32 9.17
CA THR A 113 6.33 7.86 9.03
C THR A 113 6.46 8.64 7.73
N ASN A 114 7.37 9.62 7.72
CA ASN A 114 7.60 10.50 6.57
C ASN A 114 8.53 9.86 5.54
N ASP A 115 9.56 9.16 6.00
CA ASP A 115 10.60 8.52 5.21
C ASP A 115 11.13 7.26 5.90
N ASN A 116 12.14 6.62 5.32
CA ASN A 116 12.73 5.40 5.88
C ASN A 116 13.50 5.66 7.17
N GLN A 117 14.16 6.83 7.31
CA GLN A 117 14.92 7.16 8.53
C GLN A 117 13.96 7.34 9.72
N ASP A 118 12.87 8.09 9.52
CA ASP A 118 11.78 8.22 10.51
C ASP A 118 11.19 6.83 10.86
N GLY A 119 11.04 5.96 9.85
CA GLY A 119 10.61 4.57 10.06
C GLY A 119 11.55 3.77 10.96
N MET A 120 12.84 3.90 10.77
CA MET A 120 13.85 3.25 11.60
C MET A 120 13.91 3.85 13.02
N ASP A 121 13.79 5.18 13.15
CA ASP A 121 13.73 5.85 14.46
C ASP A 121 12.54 5.38 15.28
N VAL A 122 11.36 5.37 14.69
CA VAL A 122 10.13 4.90 15.33
C VAL A 122 10.23 3.41 15.71
N THR A 123 10.83 2.58 14.85
CA THR A 123 11.07 1.16 15.15
C THR A 123 11.96 0.98 16.37
N LEU A 124 13.10 1.69 16.41
CA LEU A 124 14.02 1.65 17.53
C LEU A 124 13.38 2.14 18.84
N ASP A 125 12.53 3.16 18.75
CA ASP A 125 11.82 3.68 19.93
C ASP A 125 10.80 2.67 20.48
N TYR A 126 10.12 1.92 19.63
CA TYR A 126 9.27 0.81 20.09
C TYR A 126 10.10 -0.36 20.65
N MET A 127 11.24 -0.69 20.06
CA MET A 127 12.12 -1.75 20.57
C MET A 127 12.65 -1.50 21.98
N LYS A 128 12.82 -0.23 22.36
CA LYS A 128 13.25 0.18 23.73
C LYS A 128 12.14 0.07 24.77
N GLN A 129 10.90 -0.10 24.36
CA GLN A 129 9.74 -0.25 25.24
C GLN A 129 9.55 -1.73 25.65
N ASP A 130 8.71 -1.98 26.66
CA ASP A 130 8.39 -3.36 27.08
C ASP A 130 7.25 -3.95 26.24
N ASN A 131 7.43 -4.00 24.93
CA ASN A 131 6.51 -4.58 23.98
C ASN A 131 6.73 -6.09 23.87
N LYS A 132 5.64 -6.85 23.71
CA LYS A 132 5.69 -8.29 23.48
C LYS A 132 4.81 -8.65 22.28
N GLY A 133 5.43 -8.98 21.16
CA GLY A 133 4.66 -9.30 19.95
C GLY A 133 5.40 -8.98 18.69
N ILE A 134 4.80 -8.17 17.81
CA ILE A 134 5.34 -7.85 16.50
C ILE A 134 5.48 -6.33 16.35
N ILE A 135 6.66 -5.85 15.97
CA ILE A 135 6.86 -4.53 15.37
C ILE A 135 7.04 -4.76 13.88
N TYR A 136 6.08 -4.30 13.07
CA TYR A 136 6.08 -4.49 11.63
C TYR A 136 6.33 -3.15 10.94
N THR A 137 7.51 -3.00 10.38
CA THR A 137 7.94 -1.74 9.74
C THR A 137 7.94 -1.89 8.22
N ASN A 138 7.32 -0.92 7.53
CA ASN A 138 7.39 -0.79 6.08
C ASN A 138 8.24 0.44 5.71
N LEU A 139 9.40 0.19 5.08
CA LEU A 139 10.29 1.23 4.57
C LEU A 139 9.86 1.61 3.15
N VAL A 140 9.08 2.68 3.05
CA VAL A 140 8.27 3.00 1.86
C VAL A 140 9.05 3.59 0.69
N GLU A 141 10.23 4.19 0.92
CA GLU A 141 10.95 4.93 -0.12
C GLU A 141 11.56 4.04 -1.18
N PHE A 142 11.88 2.78 -0.83
CA PHE A 142 12.41 1.81 -1.79
C PHE A 142 11.48 1.63 -3.00
N ASP A 143 10.18 1.65 -2.79
CA ASP A 143 9.20 1.61 -3.87
C ASP A 143 8.79 3.02 -4.34
N SER A 144 8.30 3.86 -3.43
CA SER A 144 7.63 5.12 -3.76
C SER A 144 8.56 6.21 -4.28
N THR A 145 9.78 6.30 -3.73
CA THR A 145 10.72 7.38 -4.03
C THR A 145 11.70 6.96 -5.11
N TRP A 146 12.27 5.78 -5.01
CA TRP A 146 13.33 5.32 -5.91
C TRP A 146 12.85 4.28 -6.92
N GLY A 147 12.01 3.34 -6.51
CA GLY A 147 11.56 2.24 -7.34
C GLY A 147 10.76 2.69 -8.56
N HIS A 148 9.64 3.35 -8.34
CA HIS A 148 8.80 3.87 -9.41
C HIS A 148 9.48 4.92 -10.30
N ARG A 149 10.50 5.59 -9.78
CA ARG A 149 11.29 6.60 -10.54
C ARG A 149 12.53 6.01 -11.19
N ARG A 150 12.82 4.72 -10.97
CA ARG A 150 14.01 4.04 -11.46
C ARG A 150 15.32 4.73 -11.04
N ASP A 151 15.32 5.33 -9.86
CA ASP A 151 16.51 5.95 -9.26
C ASP A 151 17.35 4.88 -8.58
N TYR A 152 18.13 4.13 -9.36
CA TYR A 152 19.01 3.08 -8.85
C TYR A 152 20.09 3.62 -7.90
N LYS A 153 20.52 4.90 -8.06
CA LYS A 153 21.51 5.51 -7.19
C LYS A 153 20.89 5.86 -5.83
N GLY A 154 19.67 6.41 -5.82
CA GLY A 154 18.91 6.64 -4.60
C GLY A 154 18.61 5.35 -3.87
N TYR A 155 18.22 4.31 -4.61
CA TYR A 155 17.96 2.99 -4.04
C TYR A 155 19.22 2.39 -3.37
N ALA A 156 20.40 2.48 -4.03
CA ALA A 156 21.66 2.01 -3.47
C ALA A 156 22.03 2.76 -2.18
N ARG A 157 21.93 4.11 -2.19
CA ARG A 157 22.15 4.90 -0.98
C ARG A 157 21.18 4.51 0.15
N GLY A 158 19.91 4.31 -0.18
CA GLY A 158 18.92 3.86 0.80
C GLY A 158 19.25 2.51 1.43
N LEU A 159 19.87 1.58 0.67
CA LEU A 159 20.38 0.32 1.22
C LEU A 159 21.58 0.53 2.15
N GLU A 160 22.52 1.41 1.80
CA GLU A 160 23.65 1.75 2.63
C GLU A 160 23.17 2.42 3.95
N GLU A 161 22.26 3.37 3.86
CA GLU A 161 21.64 4.00 5.03
C GLU A 161 20.86 3.00 5.91
N PHE A 162 20.17 2.04 5.29
CA PHE A 162 19.50 0.98 6.03
C PHE A 162 20.50 0.07 6.74
N ASP A 163 21.62 -0.28 6.12
CA ASP A 163 22.66 -1.12 6.70
C ASP A 163 23.28 -0.44 7.95
N ASP A 164 23.57 0.85 7.86
CA ASP A 164 24.04 1.64 9.01
C ASP A 164 23.02 1.63 10.17
N ARG A 165 21.73 1.74 9.87
CA ARG A 165 20.65 1.70 10.87
C ARG A 165 20.41 0.29 11.41
N LEU A 166 20.65 -0.74 10.59
CA LEU A 166 20.50 -2.13 10.99
C LEU A 166 21.44 -2.50 12.14
N ALA A 167 22.66 -1.94 12.17
CA ALA A 167 23.56 -2.13 13.30
C ALA A 167 22.91 -1.68 14.63
N GLN A 168 22.20 -0.55 14.64
CA GLN A 168 21.52 -0.06 15.84
C GLN A 168 20.33 -0.96 16.24
N VAL A 169 19.63 -1.54 15.26
CA VAL A 169 18.56 -2.53 15.52
C VAL A 169 19.16 -3.76 16.20
N LEU A 170 20.25 -4.30 15.65
CA LEU A 170 20.91 -5.49 16.20
C LEU A 170 21.44 -5.26 17.61
N ASP A 171 22.00 -4.08 17.89
CA ASP A 171 22.48 -3.70 19.23
C ASP A 171 21.34 -3.50 20.25
N THR A 172 20.14 -3.17 19.76
CA THR A 172 18.95 -2.94 20.62
C THR A 172 18.15 -4.23 20.87
N MET A 173 18.34 -5.27 20.04
CA MET A 173 17.65 -6.56 20.18
C MET A 173 17.99 -7.26 21.50
N LYS A 174 16.98 -7.90 22.06
CA LYS A 174 17.13 -8.81 23.21
C LYS A 174 17.42 -10.23 22.69
N ASP A 175 18.02 -11.08 23.52
CA ASP A 175 18.32 -12.49 23.17
C ASP A 175 17.08 -13.31 22.73
N THR A 176 15.88 -12.83 23.09
CA THR A 176 14.61 -13.46 22.76
C THR A 176 13.97 -12.93 21.49
N ASP A 177 14.56 -11.92 20.88
CA ASP A 177 13.98 -11.26 19.71
C ASP A 177 14.40 -11.96 18.41
N MET A 178 13.52 -11.90 17.43
CA MET A 178 13.78 -12.40 16.08
C MET A 178 13.61 -11.23 15.10
N LEU A 179 14.63 -10.97 14.30
CA LEU A 179 14.55 -10.03 13.18
C LEU A 179 14.24 -10.78 11.89
N VAL A 180 13.25 -10.30 11.14
CA VAL A 180 12.92 -10.78 9.80
C VAL A 180 13.00 -9.61 8.83
N ILE A 181 13.90 -9.71 7.85
CA ILE A 181 14.02 -8.73 6.77
C ILE A 181 13.53 -9.40 5.48
N THR A 182 12.56 -8.78 4.83
CA THR A 182 11.98 -9.32 3.60
C THR A 182 11.57 -8.19 2.65
N ALA A 183 11.27 -8.56 1.41
CA ALA A 183 10.63 -7.68 0.44
C ALA A 183 9.22 -8.22 0.16
N ASP A 184 8.27 -7.31 -0.08
CA ASP A 184 6.89 -7.64 -0.46
C ASP A 184 6.78 -8.04 -1.93
N HIS A 185 7.67 -7.49 -2.80
CA HIS A 185 7.80 -7.88 -4.20
C HIS A 185 9.21 -7.58 -4.74
N GLY A 186 9.51 -8.16 -5.89
CA GLY A 186 10.72 -7.86 -6.63
C GLY A 186 10.61 -6.53 -7.38
N LEU A 187 11.74 -5.87 -7.57
CA LEU A 187 11.84 -4.63 -8.34
C LEU A 187 13.03 -4.68 -9.28
N SER A 188 12.84 -4.34 -10.56
CA SER A 188 13.93 -4.15 -11.52
C SER A 188 14.14 -2.68 -11.82
N LEU A 189 15.29 -2.15 -11.43
CA LEU A 189 15.67 -0.76 -11.63
C LEU A 189 16.41 -0.53 -12.96
N ILE A 190 16.94 -1.58 -13.58
CA ILE A 190 17.81 -1.50 -14.76
C ILE A 190 17.13 -1.93 -16.05
N HIS A 191 16.08 -2.74 -15.98
CA HIS A 191 15.32 -3.14 -17.16
C HIS A 191 14.23 -2.12 -17.45
N ILE A 192 14.12 -1.69 -18.70
CA ILE A 192 12.92 -1.05 -19.19
C ILE A 192 11.89 -2.19 -19.28
N SER A 193 11.14 -2.39 -18.18
CA SER A 193 10.02 -3.29 -18.25
C SER A 193 8.95 -2.59 -19.09
N GLU A 194 8.92 -2.88 -20.38
CA GLU A 194 7.62 -2.90 -21.02
C GLU A 194 6.72 -3.83 -20.19
N PRO A 195 5.44 -3.48 -19.99
CA PRO A 195 4.53 -4.40 -19.36
C PRO A 195 4.63 -5.70 -20.17
N THR A 196 5.24 -6.71 -19.59
CA THR A 196 5.29 -8.03 -20.20
C THR A 196 3.84 -8.44 -20.37
N ARG A 197 3.33 -8.32 -21.59
CA ARG A 197 2.23 -9.16 -22.01
C ARG A 197 2.72 -10.58 -21.76
N HIS A 198 2.20 -11.19 -20.71
CA HIS A 198 2.21 -12.63 -20.69
C HIS A 198 1.46 -13.06 -21.95
N SER A 199 2.22 -13.40 -22.99
CA SER A 199 1.70 -14.18 -24.09
C SER A 199 1.23 -15.47 -23.43
N LEU A 200 -0.08 -15.62 -23.33
CA LEU A 200 -0.68 -16.91 -23.09
C LEU A 200 -0.17 -17.80 -24.23
N ILE A 201 0.78 -18.66 -23.91
CA ILE A 201 1.13 -19.78 -24.75
C ILE A 201 -0.05 -20.73 -24.62
N SER A 202 -0.78 -20.80 -25.72
CA SER A 202 -1.84 -21.77 -25.97
C SER A 202 -1.36 -23.21 -25.84
#